data_0ec9e5fd0138c1892a216111f427374b
#
_entry.id   0ec9e5fd0138c1892a216111f427374b
#
_cell.length_a   1.000
_cell.length_b   1.000
_cell.length_c   1.000
_cell.angle_alpha   90.00
_cell.angle_beta   90.00
_cell.angle_gamma   90.00
#
_symmetry.space_group_name_H-M   'P 1'
#
loop_
_entity.id
_entity.type
_entity.pdbx_description
1 polymer ?
#
loop_
_entity_poly.entity_id
_entity_poly.type
_entity_poly.pdbx_seq_one_letter_code
_entity_poly.pdbx_strand_id
1 'polypeptide(L)'
;LATLSGHRRTPAEWSPRLLAALRQLGWHGARALRSDEQQTMNRWHALLDEYSALGPWLRQSTASEAVTTLADLAGERHFDPASVEAPVTLTESHDDPLVRYDAIWVAGLDAAQWPPAPRPDVFIPLRLQVAAGVPWASAAAQTRAARQSLSGWMSSTDRLVCSWARLEGDAHRSPSPLLMHLRGRSDYTPESQIVSLAAALHRPKLEAIEDEQGIRVDTSRPVAGGVKPLTLQAECGFRAYGEMRLGANALETPAPGLDARERGMLLHKALELVWIKLDNHFRLSMTDEQVLLPTVADSVAAAVVSVFRGYEPVELRPAIEREKYRLEQLILKLLAVERKRAAFTVEMLEARREVEIAGGQFEVRIDRIDSIEGGGYAILDYKSGEPRSLRWLGEEIRDPQLLAYLMAERGRNVQALANVSLANGRAKFTGKVSHKGLLPDVTGPNPNKVPPEEIAAAWEAETGRWLHGLQMLAAAYLAGSAPVQPAADVCRNCHLTTLCRRVELAGIGEEDA
;
A
#
# COMPACT_ATOMS: atom_id res chain seq x y z
N LEU A 1 7.27 7.82 35.62
CA LEU A 1 7.16 9.30 35.66
C LEU A 1 8.46 9.96 36.11
N ALA A 2 9.21 9.40 37.09
CA ALA A 2 10.50 9.96 37.56
C ALA A 2 11.53 10.08 36.42
N THR A 3 11.48 9.25 35.39
CA THR A 3 12.39 9.27 34.23
C THR A 3 12.08 10.40 33.23
N LEU A 4 10.94 11.07 33.35
CA LEU A 4 10.51 12.15 32.48
C LEU A 4 10.83 13.56 33.08
N SER A 5 11.11 13.67 34.37
CA SER A 5 11.32 14.96 35.04
C SER A 5 12.75 15.46 34.90
N GLY A 6 12.93 16.77 34.77
CA GLY A 6 14.17 17.51 35.00
C GLY A 6 15.17 17.58 33.84
N HIS A 7 14.92 16.97 32.68
CA HIS A 7 15.86 17.04 31.56
C HIS A 7 15.22 17.64 30.31
N ARG A 8 15.98 18.45 29.60
CA ARG A 8 15.61 18.92 28.25
C ARG A 8 16.16 17.94 27.22
N ARG A 9 15.32 17.55 26.24
CA ARG A 9 15.67 16.58 25.20
C ARG A 9 15.12 17.01 23.86
N THR A 10 15.67 16.45 22.79
CA THR A 10 15.17 16.61 21.44
C THR A 10 13.86 15.84 21.23
N PRO A 11 13.04 16.19 20.22
CA PRO A 11 11.85 15.43 19.85
C PRO A 11 12.14 13.93 19.61
N ALA A 12 13.24 13.62 18.96
CA ALA A 12 13.68 12.24 18.68
C ALA A 12 13.98 11.44 19.97
N GLU A 13 14.46 12.09 21.01
CA GLU A 13 14.71 11.46 22.32
C GLU A 13 13.43 11.34 23.17
N TRP A 14 12.48 12.28 23.00
CA TRP A 14 11.19 12.24 23.71
C TRP A 14 10.25 11.19 23.19
N SER A 15 10.14 11.01 21.86
CA SER A 15 9.21 10.09 21.22
C SER A 15 9.23 8.67 21.83
N PRO A 16 10.37 7.95 21.90
CA PRO A 16 10.42 6.62 22.49
C PRO A 16 10.15 6.62 24.01
N ARG A 17 10.52 7.69 24.74
CA ARG A 17 10.30 7.79 26.18
C ARG A 17 8.84 7.99 26.54
N LEU A 18 8.13 8.80 25.77
CA LEU A 18 6.69 9.00 25.94
C LEU A 18 5.93 7.71 25.65
N LEU A 19 6.31 7.00 24.59
CA LEU A 19 5.72 5.70 24.28
C LEU A 19 5.99 4.66 25.38
N ALA A 20 7.22 4.63 25.91
CA ALA A 20 7.58 3.74 27.01
C ALA A 20 6.80 4.07 28.30
N ALA A 21 6.62 5.37 28.61
CA ALA A 21 5.82 5.80 29.75
C ALA A 21 4.35 5.38 29.63
N LEU A 22 3.75 5.55 28.45
CA LEU A 22 2.39 5.08 28.18
C LEU A 22 2.24 3.57 28.36
N ARG A 23 3.21 2.79 27.87
CA ARG A 23 3.23 1.32 28.05
C ARG A 23 3.35 0.93 29.52
N GLN A 24 4.18 1.61 30.30
CA GLN A 24 4.30 1.37 31.75
C GLN A 24 3.01 1.69 32.51
N LEU A 25 2.22 2.66 32.01
CA LEU A 25 0.89 2.96 32.54
C LEU A 25 -0.18 1.97 32.07
N GLY A 26 0.18 0.96 31.32
CA GLY A 26 -0.74 -0.04 30.79
C GLY A 26 -1.59 0.45 29.63
N TRP A 27 -1.16 1.55 28.95
CA TRP A 27 -1.92 2.12 27.85
C TRP A 27 -2.05 1.14 26.69
N HIS A 28 -3.15 1.19 26.10
CA HIS A 28 -4.12 0.48 25.32
C HIS A 28 -4.72 -0.78 25.98
N GLY A 29 -4.32 -1.12 27.22
CA GLY A 29 -4.88 -2.26 27.92
C GLY A 29 -4.38 -3.62 27.40
N ALA A 30 -4.89 -4.70 28.00
CA ALA A 30 -4.47 -6.07 27.67
C ALA A 30 -5.40 -6.77 26.65
N ARG A 31 -6.57 -6.17 26.32
CA ARG A 31 -7.52 -6.74 25.36
C ARG A 31 -7.07 -6.57 23.91
N ALA A 32 -7.56 -7.41 23.03
CA ALA A 32 -7.42 -7.22 21.59
C ALA A 32 -8.10 -5.92 21.16
N LEU A 33 -7.42 -5.12 20.34
CA LEU A 33 -7.95 -3.89 19.77
C LEU A 33 -8.94 -4.19 18.65
N ARG A 34 -10.00 -3.39 18.53
CA ARG A 34 -10.88 -3.37 17.38
C ARG A 34 -10.16 -2.75 16.17
N SER A 35 -10.74 -2.89 15.00
CA SER A 35 -10.13 -2.37 13.75
C SER A 35 -9.92 -0.85 13.79
N ASP A 36 -10.91 -0.10 14.27
CA ASP A 36 -10.85 1.35 14.43
C ASP A 36 -9.79 1.77 15.47
N GLU A 37 -9.71 1.06 16.58
CA GLU A 37 -8.68 1.29 17.61
C GLU A 37 -7.27 0.98 17.10
N GLN A 38 -7.12 -0.09 16.31
CA GLN A 38 -5.83 -0.43 15.71
C GLN A 38 -5.38 0.62 14.70
N GLN A 39 -6.30 1.16 13.90
CA GLN A 39 -6.01 2.26 12.98
C GLN A 39 -5.59 3.52 13.75
N THR A 40 -6.28 3.84 14.84
CA THR A 40 -5.93 4.96 15.73
C THR A 40 -4.54 4.77 16.34
N MET A 41 -4.20 3.54 16.76
CA MET A 41 -2.87 3.21 17.26
C MET A 41 -1.78 3.41 16.20
N ASN A 42 -2.05 2.98 14.97
CA ASN A 42 -1.11 3.18 13.86
C ASN A 42 -0.93 4.68 13.57
N ARG A 43 -2.00 5.46 13.63
CA ARG A 43 -1.93 6.92 13.47
C ARG A 43 -1.16 7.60 14.60
N TRP A 44 -1.34 7.14 15.84
CA TRP A 44 -0.56 7.61 16.98
C TRP A 44 0.94 7.36 16.79
N HIS A 45 1.34 6.19 16.31
CA HIS A 45 2.74 5.90 16.03
C HIS A 45 3.29 6.81 14.93
N ALA A 46 2.51 7.04 13.87
CA ALA A 46 2.89 7.99 12.82
C ALA A 46 3.07 9.42 13.36
N LEU A 47 2.20 9.87 14.27
CA LEU A 47 2.33 11.18 14.92
C LEU A 47 3.61 11.29 15.74
N LEU A 48 4.01 10.23 16.45
CA LEU A 48 5.30 10.18 17.16
C LEU A 48 6.50 10.28 16.22
N ASP A 49 6.37 9.73 15.02
CA ASP A 49 7.40 9.82 13.98
C ASP A 49 7.45 11.23 13.38
N GLU A 50 6.28 11.85 13.11
CA GLU A 50 6.18 13.26 12.72
C GLU A 50 6.85 14.18 13.75
N TYR A 51 6.51 13.99 15.02
CA TYR A 51 7.13 14.76 16.11
C TYR A 51 8.65 14.56 16.17
N SER A 52 9.12 13.33 16.03
CA SER A 52 10.55 13.00 15.99
C SER A 52 11.28 13.74 14.86
N ALA A 53 10.65 13.82 13.69
CA ALA A 53 11.20 14.48 12.49
C ALA A 53 11.34 16.01 12.65
N LEU A 54 10.67 16.62 13.65
CA LEU A 54 10.83 18.05 13.97
C LEU A 54 12.14 18.38 14.68
N GLY A 55 12.97 17.38 15.01
CA GLY A 55 14.25 17.57 15.72
C GLY A 55 15.17 18.64 15.16
N PRO A 56 15.35 18.79 13.83
CA PRO A 56 16.17 19.84 13.24
C PRO A 56 15.67 21.26 13.50
N TRP A 57 14.37 21.43 13.70
CA TRP A 57 13.73 22.76 13.83
C TRP A 57 13.32 23.10 15.26
N LEU A 58 13.09 22.09 16.11
CA LEU A 58 12.72 22.30 17.52
C LEU A 58 13.93 22.18 18.43
N ARG A 59 14.03 23.13 19.37
CA ARG A 59 15.04 23.07 20.44
C ARG A 59 14.70 21.94 21.42
N GLN A 60 15.68 21.57 22.24
CA GLN A 60 15.44 20.65 23.35
C GLN A 60 14.33 21.19 24.26
N SER A 61 13.38 20.37 24.60
CA SER A 61 12.19 20.67 25.38
C SER A 61 12.12 19.85 26.67
N THR A 62 11.36 20.33 27.63
CA THR A 62 10.95 19.56 28.82
C THR A 62 9.86 18.52 28.42
N ALA A 63 9.56 17.59 29.30
CA ALA A 63 8.49 16.62 29.09
C ALA A 63 7.12 17.28 28.88
N SER A 64 6.83 18.36 29.65
CA SER A 64 5.57 19.10 29.51
C SER A 64 5.46 19.78 28.15
N GLU A 65 6.52 20.50 27.73
CA GLU A 65 6.58 21.14 26.42
C GLU A 65 6.45 20.10 25.28
N ALA A 66 7.07 18.92 25.41
CA ALA A 66 6.97 17.84 24.44
C ALA A 66 5.53 17.30 24.31
N VAL A 67 4.85 17.11 25.46
CA VAL A 67 3.44 16.67 25.48
C VAL A 67 2.51 17.73 24.88
N THR A 68 2.74 19.01 25.19
CA THR A 68 1.97 20.12 24.61
C THR A 68 2.14 20.13 23.08
N THR A 69 3.37 20.07 22.58
CA THR A 69 3.62 20.04 21.13
C THR A 69 2.96 18.85 20.46
N LEU A 70 2.99 17.66 21.08
CA LEU A 70 2.29 16.48 20.55
C LEU A 70 0.76 16.65 20.57
N ALA A 71 0.21 17.28 21.61
CA ALA A 71 -1.23 17.58 21.70
C ALA A 71 -1.66 18.56 20.60
N ASP A 72 -0.85 19.59 20.35
CA ASP A 72 -1.10 20.57 19.29
C ASP A 72 -1.06 19.89 17.91
N LEU A 73 -0.03 19.07 17.64
CA LEU A 73 0.09 18.29 16.41
C LEU A 73 -1.10 17.33 16.23
N ALA A 74 -1.55 16.69 17.31
CA ALA A 74 -2.71 15.80 17.26
C ALA A 74 -4.00 16.58 16.98
N GLY A 75 -4.14 17.78 17.53
CA GLY A 75 -5.30 18.65 17.32
C GLY A 75 -5.41 19.20 15.90
N GLU A 76 -4.27 19.35 15.22
CA GLU A 76 -4.21 19.80 13.82
C GLU A 76 -4.45 18.66 12.79
N ARG A 77 -4.46 17.42 13.23
CA ARG A 77 -4.58 16.25 12.34
C ARG A 77 -5.98 15.66 12.38
N HIS A 78 -6.68 15.82 11.27
CA HIS A 78 -7.90 15.06 11.05
C HIS A 78 -7.57 13.59 10.82
N PHE A 79 -8.26 12.71 11.52
CA PHE A 79 -8.13 11.27 11.33
C PHE A 79 -9.49 10.58 11.47
N ASP A 80 -9.95 10.02 10.38
CA ASP A 80 -11.15 9.17 10.37
C ASP A 80 -10.71 7.72 10.14
N PRO A 81 -11.04 6.80 11.05
CA PRO A 81 -10.83 5.37 10.81
C PRO A 81 -11.62 4.94 9.58
N ALA A 82 -11.07 4.07 8.76
CA ALA A 82 -11.77 3.51 7.62
C ALA A 82 -13.07 2.86 8.10
N SER A 83 -14.17 3.45 7.69
CA SER A 83 -15.53 3.00 7.99
C SER A 83 -16.20 2.46 6.73
N VAL A 84 -17.36 1.84 6.89
CA VAL A 84 -18.22 1.45 5.77
C VAL A 84 -18.60 2.70 4.97
N GLU A 85 -18.76 2.58 3.66
CA GLU A 85 -19.18 3.66 2.76
C GLU A 85 -20.35 4.45 3.35
N ALA A 86 -20.11 5.74 3.62
CA ALA A 86 -21.13 6.63 4.11
C ALA A 86 -21.82 7.29 2.89
N PRO A 87 -23.15 7.49 2.93
CA PRO A 87 -23.88 8.12 1.82
C PRO A 87 -23.54 9.61 1.63
N VAL A 88 -22.83 10.21 2.60
CA VAL A 88 -22.41 11.61 2.57
C VAL A 88 -20.92 11.72 2.84
N THR A 89 -20.19 12.37 1.94
CA THR A 89 -18.78 12.70 2.11
C THR A 89 -18.65 14.18 2.48
N LEU A 90 -18.00 14.47 3.61
CA LEU A 90 -17.62 15.83 4.00
C LEU A 90 -16.12 16.02 3.76
N THR A 91 -15.75 17.14 3.15
CA THR A 91 -14.36 17.50 2.89
C THR A 91 -14.13 18.99 3.08
N GLU A 92 -12.96 19.37 3.53
CA GLU A 92 -12.52 20.77 3.57
C GLU A 92 -11.83 21.21 2.26
N SER A 93 -11.55 20.25 1.35
CA SER A 93 -10.94 20.54 0.07
C SER A 93 -11.96 21.13 -0.92
N HIS A 94 -11.58 22.21 -1.60
CA HIS A 94 -12.30 22.81 -2.72
C HIS A 94 -11.76 22.30 -4.08
N ASP A 95 -11.03 21.18 -4.09
CA ASP A 95 -10.51 20.58 -5.31
C ASP A 95 -11.62 19.89 -6.13
N ASP A 96 -11.28 19.55 -7.36
CA ASP A 96 -12.13 18.71 -8.22
C ASP A 96 -12.26 17.33 -7.57
N PRO A 97 -13.49 16.85 -7.29
CA PRO A 97 -13.68 15.53 -6.64
C PRO A 97 -13.29 14.36 -7.54
N LEU A 98 -13.15 14.55 -8.85
CA LEU A 98 -12.76 13.53 -9.86
C LEU A 98 -13.70 12.31 -9.92
N VAL A 99 -14.79 12.30 -9.17
CA VAL A 99 -15.82 11.25 -9.13
C VAL A 99 -17.20 11.89 -9.20
N ARG A 100 -18.21 11.14 -9.67
CA ARG A 100 -19.60 11.64 -9.71
C ARG A 100 -20.28 11.44 -8.36
N TYR A 101 -21.09 12.42 -8.01
CA TYR A 101 -22.00 12.43 -6.86
C TYR A 101 -23.41 12.76 -7.30
N ASP A 102 -24.42 12.26 -6.59
CA ASP A 102 -25.82 12.61 -6.84
C ASP A 102 -26.06 14.12 -6.63
N ALA A 103 -25.38 14.72 -5.66
CA ALA A 103 -25.38 16.15 -5.41
C ALA A 103 -24.09 16.60 -4.74
N ILE A 104 -23.64 17.81 -5.06
CA ILE A 104 -22.52 18.47 -4.40
C ILE A 104 -23.00 19.79 -3.80
N TRP A 105 -22.67 20.01 -2.51
CA TRP A 105 -22.89 21.28 -1.85
C TRP A 105 -21.54 21.88 -1.45
N VAL A 106 -21.23 23.04 -2.04
CA VAL A 106 -20.02 23.80 -1.73
C VAL A 106 -20.40 25.05 -0.95
N ALA A 107 -19.91 25.16 0.27
CA ALA A 107 -20.16 26.28 1.17
C ALA A 107 -18.96 27.24 1.24
N GLY A 108 -19.20 28.47 1.73
CA GLY A 108 -18.14 29.46 1.96
C GLY A 108 -17.65 30.19 0.71
N LEU A 109 -18.46 30.23 -0.34
CA LEU A 109 -18.06 30.84 -1.63
C LEU A 109 -18.35 32.35 -1.68
N ASP A 110 -17.92 33.10 -0.66
CA ASP A 110 -17.97 34.57 -0.69
C ASP A 110 -16.74 35.19 -1.38
N ALA A 111 -16.87 36.45 -1.78
CA ALA A 111 -15.83 37.18 -2.54
C ALA A 111 -14.53 37.42 -1.77
N ALA A 112 -14.55 37.33 -0.43
CA ALA A 112 -13.36 37.52 0.39
C ALA A 112 -12.57 36.21 0.60
N GLN A 113 -13.25 35.07 0.50
CA GLN A 113 -12.65 33.78 0.78
C GLN A 113 -12.35 32.96 -0.49
N TRP A 114 -13.14 33.14 -1.55
CA TRP A 114 -12.98 32.34 -2.77
C TRP A 114 -13.11 33.17 -4.06
N PRO A 115 -12.11 33.18 -4.97
CA PRO A 115 -10.81 32.48 -4.88
C PRO A 115 -9.98 32.92 -3.67
N PRO A 116 -9.25 32.01 -3.04
CA PRO A 116 -8.42 32.36 -1.88
C PRO A 116 -7.31 33.35 -2.27
N ALA A 117 -6.88 34.16 -1.31
CA ALA A 117 -5.78 35.07 -1.53
C ALA A 117 -4.47 34.33 -1.84
N PRO A 118 -3.57 34.87 -2.66
CA PRO A 118 -2.27 34.27 -2.91
C PRO A 118 -1.48 34.10 -1.61
N ARG A 119 -0.83 32.96 -1.48
CA ARG A 119 0.08 32.63 -0.35
C ARG A 119 1.35 32.01 -0.90
N PRO A 120 2.21 32.79 -1.61
CA PRO A 120 3.45 32.25 -2.15
C PRO A 120 4.35 31.74 -1.03
N ASP A 121 5.09 30.67 -1.29
CA ASP A 121 6.08 30.14 -0.40
C ASP A 121 7.21 31.16 -0.18
N VAL A 122 7.52 31.46 1.07
CA VAL A 122 8.50 32.49 1.43
C VAL A 122 9.95 32.09 1.16
N PHE A 123 10.22 30.80 1.05
CA PHE A 123 11.55 30.24 0.78
C PHE A 123 11.86 30.09 -0.71
N ILE A 124 10.86 30.19 -1.57
CA ILE A 124 11.03 30.06 -3.03
C ILE A 124 10.83 31.42 -3.69
N PRO A 125 11.77 31.92 -4.52
CA PRO A 125 11.61 33.19 -5.22
C PRO A 125 10.29 33.25 -6.00
N LEU A 126 9.48 34.30 -5.76
CA LEU A 126 8.14 34.46 -6.35
C LEU A 126 8.13 34.29 -7.88
N ARG A 127 9.16 34.83 -8.55
CA ARG A 127 9.29 34.72 -10.02
C ARG A 127 9.34 33.25 -10.50
N LEU A 128 9.95 32.37 -9.73
CA LEU A 128 10.04 30.94 -10.08
C LEU A 128 8.70 30.26 -9.86
N GLN A 129 8.00 30.58 -8.77
CA GLN A 129 6.68 30.05 -8.49
C GLN A 129 5.66 30.47 -9.57
N VAL A 130 5.70 31.75 -9.98
CA VAL A 130 4.83 32.26 -11.06
C VAL A 130 5.18 31.61 -12.40
N ALA A 131 6.47 31.47 -12.73
CA ALA A 131 6.91 30.81 -13.96
C ALA A 131 6.53 29.32 -14.00
N ALA A 132 6.55 28.65 -12.86
CA ALA A 132 6.11 27.25 -12.71
C ALA A 132 4.57 27.10 -12.66
N GLY A 133 3.81 28.19 -12.67
CA GLY A 133 2.35 28.14 -12.64
C GLY A 133 1.75 27.68 -11.32
N VAL A 134 2.49 27.78 -10.21
CA VAL A 134 2.03 27.38 -8.88
C VAL A 134 0.73 28.10 -8.52
N PRO A 135 -0.36 27.40 -8.16
CA PRO A 135 -1.69 28.01 -7.96
C PRO A 135 -1.70 29.16 -6.94
N TRP A 136 -1.03 29.03 -5.81
CA TRP A 136 -0.99 30.04 -4.74
C TRP A 136 0.03 31.17 -4.96
N ALA A 137 0.79 31.14 -6.05
CA ALA A 137 1.83 32.14 -6.30
C ALA A 137 1.26 33.53 -6.73
N SER A 138 0.05 33.60 -7.30
CA SER A 138 -0.55 34.85 -7.75
C SER A 138 -2.07 34.80 -7.78
N ALA A 139 -2.73 35.95 -7.71
CA ALA A 139 -4.19 36.06 -7.83
C ALA A 139 -4.72 35.47 -9.15
N ALA A 140 -3.97 35.69 -10.26
CA ALA A 140 -4.33 35.12 -11.55
C ALA A 140 -4.26 33.58 -11.56
N ALA A 141 -3.26 32.99 -10.90
CA ALA A 141 -3.13 31.55 -10.76
C ALA A 141 -4.22 30.97 -9.85
N GLN A 142 -4.52 31.62 -8.72
CA GLN A 142 -5.63 31.24 -7.85
C GLN A 142 -6.98 31.30 -8.57
N THR A 143 -7.23 32.34 -9.34
CA THR A 143 -8.47 32.46 -10.12
C THR A 143 -8.59 31.37 -11.18
N ARG A 144 -7.48 30.95 -11.82
CA ARG A 144 -7.50 29.83 -12.77
C ARG A 144 -7.80 28.52 -12.05
N ALA A 145 -7.13 28.26 -10.92
CA ALA A 145 -7.37 27.07 -10.13
C ALA A 145 -8.83 26.99 -9.64
N ALA A 146 -9.37 28.09 -9.10
CA ALA A 146 -10.76 28.15 -8.66
C ALA A 146 -11.76 27.92 -9.81
N ARG A 147 -11.49 28.43 -11.03
CA ARG A 147 -12.32 28.13 -12.20
C ARG A 147 -12.26 26.65 -12.58
N GLN A 148 -11.10 26.03 -12.43
CA GLN A 148 -10.93 24.60 -12.69
C GLN A 148 -11.72 23.78 -11.66
N SER A 149 -11.64 24.11 -10.37
CA SER A 149 -12.45 23.46 -9.33
C SER A 149 -13.93 23.60 -9.60
N LEU A 150 -14.40 24.80 -9.96
CA LEU A 150 -15.81 25.04 -10.30
C LEU A 150 -16.25 24.18 -11.49
N SER A 151 -15.43 24.10 -12.52
CA SER A 151 -15.70 23.24 -13.69
C SER A 151 -15.75 21.77 -13.30
N GLY A 152 -14.84 21.33 -12.41
CA GLY A 152 -14.82 19.98 -11.87
C GLY A 152 -16.11 19.64 -11.10
N TRP A 153 -16.55 20.54 -10.18
CA TRP A 153 -17.81 20.34 -9.46
C TRP A 153 -19.01 20.24 -10.40
N MET A 154 -19.06 21.11 -11.42
CA MET A 154 -20.15 21.11 -12.42
C MET A 154 -20.17 19.82 -13.26
N SER A 155 -19.01 19.23 -13.49
CA SER A 155 -18.88 17.97 -14.25
C SER A 155 -19.15 16.72 -13.39
N SER A 156 -19.01 16.87 -12.08
CA SER A 156 -19.08 15.75 -11.13
C SER A 156 -20.48 15.54 -10.53
N THR A 157 -21.47 16.38 -10.88
CA THR A 157 -22.86 16.21 -10.41
C THR A 157 -23.85 16.92 -11.33
N ASP A 158 -25.05 16.41 -11.38
CA ASP A 158 -26.19 17.08 -12.02
C ASP A 158 -26.85 18.10 -11.08
N ARG A 159 -26.49 18.10 -9.78
CA ARG A 159 -27.08 18.99 -8.76
C ARG A 159 -25.98 19.65 -7.93
N LEU A 160 -25.53 20.84 -8.37
CA LEU A 160 -24.54 21.65 -7.65
C LEU A 160 -25.24 22.76 -6.86
N VAL A 161 -24.99 22.82 -5.55
CA VAL A 161 -25.44 23.91 -4.67
C VAL A 161 -24.22 24.70 -4.21
N CYS A 162 -24.16 25.97 -4.57
CA CYS A 162 -23.15 26.92 -4.13
C CYS A 162 -23.75 27.87 -3.10
N SER A 163 -23.14 28.00 -1.93
CA SER A 163 -23.65 28.86 -0.87
C SER A 163 -22.56 29.72 -0.24
N TRP A 164 -22.97 30.87 0.28
CA TRP A 164 -22.12 31.80 1.01
C TRP A 164 -22.90 32.45 2.15
N ALA A 165 -22.20 32.90 3.18
CA ALA A 165 -22.79 33.68 4.24
C ALA A 165 -23.10 35.11 3.74
N ARG A 166 -24.27 35.64 4.04
CA ARG A 166 -24.62 37.05 3.72
C ARG A 166 -23.97 38.03 4.70
N LEU A 167 -23.69 37.58 5.91
CA LEU A 167 -23.10 38.37 6.97
C LEU A 167 -21.96 37.58 7.64
N GLU A 168 -20.91 38.29 8.01
CA GLU A 168 -19.88 37.81 8.95
C GLU A 168 -19.72 38.89 10.03
N GLY A 169 -20.22 38.60 11.24
CA GLY A 169 -20.53 39.64 12.21
C GLY A 169 -21.52 40.64 11.62
N ASP A 170 -21.18 41.93 11.62
CA ASP A 170 -21.96 43.01 11.04
C ASP A 170 -21.58 43.33 9.57
N ALA A 171 -20.59 42.67 9.00
CA ALA A 171 -20.10 42.93 7.67
C ALA A 171 -20.91 42.15 6.61
N HIS A 172 -21.47 42.87 5.61
CA HIS A 172 -22.09 42.23 4.46
C HIS A 172 -21.06 41.54 3.58
N ARG A 173 -21.36 40.28 3.22
CA ARG A 173 -20.57 39.49 2.28
C ARG A 173 -21.29 39.36 0.95
N SER A 174 -20.51 39.48 -0.12
CA SER A 174 -20.99 39.29 -1.51
C SER A 174 -20.55 37.90 -2.01
N PRO A 175 -21.31 37.28 -2.93
CA PRO A 175 -20.88 36.02 -3.53
C PRO A 175 -19.57 36.18 -4.29
N SER A 176 -18.84 35.12 -4.45
CA SER A 176 -17.64 35.08 -5.28
C SER A 176 -17.97 35.61 -6.71
N PRO A 177 -17.10 36.44 -7.30
CA PRO A 177 -17.28 36.91 -8.69
C PRO A 177 -17.36 35.74 -9.70
N LEU A 178 -16.79 34.60 -9.42
CA LEU A 178 -16.86 33.43 -10.28
C LEU A 178 -18.25 32.79 -10.33
N LEU A 179 -19.08 32.99 -9.32
CA LEU A 179 -20.47 32.52 -9.28
C LEU A 179 -21.45 33.43 -10.06
N MET A 180 -21.08 34.66 -10.36
CA MET A 180 -21.97 35.62 -11.01
C MET A 180 -22.41 35.19 -12.42
N HIS A 181 -21.66 34.33 -13.07
CA HIS A 181 -22.00 33.78 -14.39
C HIS A 181 -22.90 32.54 -14.31
N LEU A 182 -23.02 31.96 -13.10
CA LEU A 182 -23.93 30.86 -12.86
C LEU A 182 -25.34 31.42 -12.73
N ARG A 183 -26.26 31.03 -13.61
CA ARG A 183 -27.67 31.39 -13.50
C ARG A 183 -28.29 30.60 -12.36
N GLY A 184 -28.00 30.99 -11.12
CA GLY A 184 -28.59 30.42 -9.92
C GLY A 184 -29.87 31.16 -9.50
N ARG A 185 -30.83 30.47 -8.93
CA ARG A 185 -31.94 31.08 -8.19
C ARG A 185 -31.48 31.37 -6.76
N SER A 186 -31.83 32.57 -6.26
CA SER A 186 -31.61 32.95 -4.87
C SER A 186 -32.49 32.14 -3.89
N ASP A 187 -33.57 31.56 -4.41
CA ASP A 187 -34.53 30.75 -3.64
C ASP A 187 -34.58 29.36 -4.29
N TYR A 188 -33.81 28.42 -3.72
CA TYR A 188 -33.87 27.04 -4.13
C TYR A 188 -35.15 26.39 -3.62
N THR A 189 -36.11 26.21 -4.50
CA THR A 189 -37.20 25.28 -4.33
C THR A 189 -36.87 23.98 -5.06
N PRO A 190 -36.88 22.83 -4.38
CA PRO A 190 -36.42 21.54 -4.97
C PRO A 190 -37.24 21.06 -6.17
N GLU A 191 -38.32 21.70 -6.51
CA GLU A 191 -39.34 21.18 -7.43
C GLU A 191 -39.18 21.58 -8.91
N SER A 192 -38.24 22.43 -9.29
CA SER A 192 -38.05 22.72 -10.71
C SER A 192 -36.76 22.13 -11.26
N GLN A 193 -36.85 20.98 -11.87
CA GLN A 193 -35.82 20.49 -12.77
C GLN A 193 -35.76 21.43 -14.01
N ILE A 194 -34.97 22.50 -13.93
CA ILE A 194 -34.60 23.22 -15.13
C ILE A 194 -33.47 22.41 -15.77
N VAL A 195 -33.83 21.46 -16.61
CA VAL A 195 -32.88 20.89 -17.57
C VAL A 195 -32.47 22.04 -18.46
N SER A 196 -31.26 22.56 -18.29
CA SER A 196 -30.68 23.52 -19.23
C SER A 196 -30.70 22.88 -20.62
N LEU A 197 -31.34 23.56 -21.61
CA LEU A 197 -31.36 23.09 -22.97
C LEU A 197 -29.92 22.83 -23.50
N ALA A 198 -28.94 23.62 -23.04
CA ALA A 198 -27.53 23.41 -23.31
C ALA A 198 -27.01 22.09 -22.71
N ALA A 199 -27.41 21.73 -21.50
CA ALA A 199 -27.00 20.43 -20.88
C ALA A 199 -27.69 19.25 -21.59
N ALA A 200 -28.93 19.38 -22.03
CA ALA A 200 -29.64 18.39 -22.83
C ALA A 200 -29.04 18.23 -24.24
N LEU A 201 -28.60 19.32 -24.84
CA LEU A 201 -27.93 19.32 -26.16
C LEU A 201 -26.48 18.89 -26.11
N HIS A 202 -25.82 19.01 -24.95
CA HIS A 202 -24.43 18.61 -24.72
C HIS A 202 -24.29 17.30 -23.93
N ARG A 203 -25.33 16.48 -23.82
CA ARG A 203 -25.12 15.08 -23.46
C ARG A 203 -24.47 14.39 -24.67
N PRO A 204 -23.13 14.23 -24.68
CA PRO A 204 -22.53 13.44 -25.73
C PRO A 204 -23.11 12.02 -25.59
N LYS A 205 -23.65 11.50 -26.69
CA LYS A 205 -23.88 10.05 -26.75
C LYS A 205 -22.51 9.43 -26.64
N LEU A 206 -22.21 8.89 -25.47
CA LEU A 206 -20.99 8.14 -25.26
C LEU A 206 -21.15 6.84 -26.03
N GLU A 207 -20.34 6.66 -27.05
CA GLU A 207 -20.19 5.37 -27.71
C GLU A 207 -19.24 4.53 -26.85
N ALA A 208 -19.72 3.37 -26.38
CA ALA A 208 -18.86 2.43 -25.70
C ALA A 208 -17.96 1.76 -26.76
N ILE A 209 -16.69 2.10 -26.76
CA ILE A 209 -15.69 1.44 -27.60
C ILE A 209 -14.99 0.41 -26.72
N GLU A 210 -15.09 -0.88 -27.10
CA GLU A 210 -14.30 -1.93 -26.50
C GLU A 210 -12.87 -1.83 -27.04
N ASP A 211 -12.01 -1.15 -26.30
CA ASP A 211 -10.56 -1.06 -26.56
C ASP A 211 -9.79 -1.77 -25.45
N GLU A 212 -9.78 -3.08 -25.52
CA GLU A 212 -9.10 -3.95 -24.53
C GLU A 212 -7.70 -4.36 -24.99
N GLN A 213 -7.23 -3.86 -26.13
CA GLN A 213 -5.99 -4.29 -26.74
C GLN A 213 -4.97 -3.17 -26.84
N GLY A 214 -3.96 -3.21 -25.97
CA GLY A 214 -2.81 -2.34 -26.06
C GLY A 214 -1.68 -2.85 -26.97
N ILE A 215 -0.58 -2.13 -27.02
CA ILE A 215 0.60 -2.47 -27.80
C ILE A 215 1.30 -3.69 -27.19
N ARG A 216 1.68 -4.67 -28.01
CA ARG A 216 2.44 -5.86 -27.59
C ARG A 216 3.75 -5.48 -26.89
N VAL A 217 4.17 -6.31 -25.94
CA VAL A 217 5.49 -6.16 -25.30
C VAL A 217 6.59 -6.59 -26.28
N ASP A 218 7.64 -5.80 -26.34
CA ASP A 218 8.85 -6.20 -27.07
C ASP A 218 9.63 -7.26 -26.26
N THR A 219 9.50 -8.51 -26.70
CA THR A 219 10.15 -9.66 -26.03
C THR A 219 11.62 -9.85 -26.44
N SER A 220 12.16 -8.98 -27.31
CA SER A 220 13.60 -8.98 -27.60
C SER A 220 14.45 -8.52 -26.41
N ARG A 221 13.80 -7.94 -25.40
CA ARG A 221 14.40 -7.47 -24.15
C ARG A 221 13.71 -8.10 -22.94
N PRO A 222 14.44 -8.25 -21.82
CA PRO A 222 13.81 -8.69 -20.57
C PRO A 222 12.64 -7.78 -20.17
N VAL A 223 11.57 -8.39 -19.68
CA VAL A 223 10.38 -7.67 -19.21
C VAL A 223 10.71 -6.93 -17.92
N ALA A 224 10.58 -5.61 -17.93
CA ALA A 224 10.87 -4.80 -16.76
C ALA A 224 9.89 -5.04 -15.61
N GLY A 225 10.40 -5.00 -14.36
CA GLY A 225 9.57 -5.09 -13.15
C GLY A 225 9.40 -6.50 -12.58
N GLY A 226 10.15 -7.48 -13.08
CA GLY A 226 10.12 -8.86 -12.54
C GLY A 226 8.74 -9.49 -12.66
N VAL A 227 8.18 -9.99 -11.55
CA VAL A 227 6.84 -10.60 -11.51
C VAL A 227 5.72 -9.55 -11.37
N LYS A 228 6.03 -8.30 -11.04
CA LYS A 228 5.01 -7.24 -10.83
C LYS A 228 4.04 -7.10 -12.02
N PRO A 229 4.48 -7.11 -13.29
CA PRO A 229 3.57 -7.06 -14.43
C PRO A 229 2.51 -8.17 -14.42
N LEU A 230 2.91 -9.38 -14.08
CA LEU A 230 2.00 -10.53 -14.02
C LEU A 230 1.02 -10.42 -12.82
N THR A 231 1.49 -9.90 -11.69
CA THR A 231 0.62 -9.63 -10.54
C THR A 231 -0.45 -8.60 -10.88
N LEU A 232 -0.06 -7.51 -11.53
CA LEU A 232 -0.99 -6.47 -11.97
C LEU A 232 -1.96 -7.00 -13.04
N GLN A 233 -1.48 -7.81 -13.99
CA GLN A 233 -2.31 -8.43 -15.01
C GLN A 233 -3.37 -9.36 -14.39
N ALA A 234 -2.98 -10.11 -13.37
CA ALA A 234 -3.88 -10.99 -12.62
C ALA A 234 -4.92 -10.20 -11.79
N GLU A 235 -4.58 -8.99 -11.35
CA GLU A 235 -5.50 -8.10 -10.64
C GLU A 235 -6.46 -7.37 -11.59
N CYS A 236 -5.92 -6.82 -12.69
CA CYS A 236 -6.68 -6.11 -13.73
C CYS A 236 -5.75 -5.81 -14.92
N GLY A 237 -6.10 -6.29 -16.12
CA GLY A 237 -5.30 -6.07 -17.33
C GLY A 237 -5.07 -4.59 -17.64
N PHE A 238 -6.11 -3.75 -17.47
CA PHE A 238 -5.98 -2.31 -17.63
C PHE A 238 -4.99 -1.71 -16.64
N ARG A 239 -4.98 -2.17 -15.38
CA ARG A 239 -4.03 -1.70 -14.37
C ARG A 239 -2.59 -2.06 -14.73
N ALA A 240 -2.36 -3.29 -15.21
CA ALA A 240 -1.06 -3.71 -15.68
C ALA A 240 -0.57 -2.83 -16.84
N TYR A 241 -1.44 -2.55 -17.80
CA TYR A 241 -1.12 -1.66 -18.91
C TYR A 241 -0.85 -0.23 -18.44
N GLY A 242 -1.72 0.32 -17.61
CA GLY A 242 -1.58 1.68 -17.05
C GLY A 242 -0.28 1.88 -16.28
N GLU A 243 0.01 1.01 -15.31
CA GLU A 243 1.22 1.15 -14.47
C GLU A 243 2.51 0.79 -15.22
N MET A 244 2.53 -0.33 -15.96
CA MET A 244 3.76 -0.87 -16.53
C MET A 244 4.09 -0.31 -17.92
N ARG A 245 3.09 0.13 -18.68
CA ARG A 245 3.28 0.57 -20.06
C ARG A 245 3.12 2.07 -20.23
N LEU A 246 2.13 2.67 -19.55
CA LEU A 246 1.89 4.11 -19.59
C LEU A 246 2.61 4.86 -18.45
N GLY A 247 3.15 4.16 -17.47
CA GLY A 247 3.82 4.78 -16.32
C GLY A 247 2.87 5.50 -15.36
N ALA A 248 1.58 5.20 -15.41
CA ALA A 248 0.56 5.79 -14.56
C ALA A 248 0.64 5.21 -13.13
N ASN A 249 1.70 5.54 -12.42
CA ASN A 249 1.91 5.11 -11.05
C ASN A 249 1.24 6.08 -10.07
N ALA A 250 0.82 5.55 -8.90
CA ALA A 250 0.37 6.39 -7.81
C ALA A 250 1.47 7.36 -7.39
N LEU A 251 1.11 8.60 -7.07
CA LEU A 251 2.03 9.53 -6.43
C LEU A 251 2.32 9.02 -5.02
N GLU A 252 3.60 8.83 -4.72
CA GLU A 252 4.01 8.47 -3.37
C GLU A 252 3.80 9.68 -2.47
N THR A 253 2.96 9.53 -1.44
CA THR A 253 2.82 10.53 -0.40
C THR A 253 3.93 10.29 0.62
N PRO A 254 4.84 11.24 0.84
CA PRO A 254 5.85 11.13 1.87
C PRO A 254 5.20 10.87 3.22
N ALA A 255 5.54 9.77 3.86
CA ALA A 255 5.09 9.45 5.20
C ALA A 255 6.25 9.60 6.19
N PRO A 256 6.00 10.10 7.41
CA PRO A 256 7.03 10.10 8.44
C PRO A 256 7.36 8.67 8.87
N GLY A 257 8.63 8.39 9.12
CA GLY A 257 9.09 7.06 9.50
C GLY A 257 9.40 6.14 8.32
N LEU A 258 9.46 4.85 8.57
CA LEU A 258 9.75 3.84 7.56
C LEU A 258 8.50 3.49 6.74
N ASP A 259 8.62 3.52 5.43
CA ASP A 259 7.56 3.09 4.55
C ASP A 259 7.41 1.55 4.49
N ALA A 260 6.39 1.06 3.81
CA ALA A 260 6.14 -0.38 3.70
C ALA A 260 7.23 -1.11 2.92
N ARG A 261 7.84 -0.45 1.94
CA ARG A 261 8.93 -0.99 1.12
C ARG A 261 10.21 -1.11 1.94
N GLU A 262 10.58 -0.07 2.69
CA GLU A 262 11.75 -0.07 3.58
C GLU A 262 11.63 -1.15 4.65
N ARG A 263 10.46 -1.29 5.27
CA ARG A 263 10.18 -2.39 6.24
C ARG A 263 10.29 -3.77 5.60
N GLY A 264 9.81 -3.92 4.37
CA GLY A 264 9.98 -5.15 3.59
C GLY A 264 11.46 -5.45 3.32
N MET A 265 12.22 -4.46 2.84
CA MET A 265 13.65 -4.61 2.56
C MET A 265 14.44 -4.99 3.83
N LEU A 266 14.15 -4.36 4.97
CA LEU A 266 14.77 -4.69 6.25
C LEU A 266 14.46 -6.13 6.68
N LEU A 267 13.20 -6.57 6.55
CA LEU A 267 12.79 -7.93 6.88
C LEU A 267 13.54 -8.97 6.05
N HIS A 268 13.52 -8.83 4.72
CA HIS A 268 14.20 -9.77 3.81
C HIS A 268 15.70 -9.81 4.08
N LYS A 269 16.34 -8.64 4.24
CA LYS A 269 17.78 -8.58 4.51
C LYS A 269 18.14 -9.17 5.88
N ALA A 270 17.34 -8.93 6.91
CA ALA A 270 17.56 -9.52 8.23
C ALA A 270 17.42 -11.04 8.18
N LEU A 271 16.40 -11.57 7.51
CA LEU A 271 16.20 -13.02 7.35
C LEU A 271 17.31 -13.68 6.53
N GLU A 272 17.74 -13.06 5.45
CA GLU A 272 18.91 -13.49 4.68
C GLU A 272 20.13 -13.67 5.59
N LEU A 273 20.46 -12.64 6.39
CA LEU A 273 21.63 -12.67 7.29
C LEU A 273 21.51 -13.69 8.43
N VAL A 274 20.30 -13.87 8.95
CA VAL A 274 20.04 -14.91 9.96
C VAL A 274 20.26 -16.30 9.37
N TRP A 275 19.73 -16.57 8.16
CA TRP A 275 19.84 -17.87 7.54
C TRP A 275 21.25 -18.17 7.01
N ILE A 276 22.02 -17.18 6.61
CA ILE A 276 23.47 -17.36 6.34
C ILE A 276 24.22 -17.91 7.57
N LYS A 277 23.83 -17.48 8.77
CA LYS A 277 24.45 -17.93 10.02
C LYS A 277 23.93 -19.30 10.50
N LEU A 278 22.62 -19.53 10.39
CA LEU A 278 21.97 -20.75 10.88
C LEU A 278 22.03 -21.92 9.88
N ASP A 279 21.97 -21.61 8.58
CA ASP A 279 22.21 -22.52 7.46
C ASP A 279 21.22 -23.70 7.35
N ASN A 280 20.90 -24.39 8.48
CA ASN A 280 20.05 -25.58 8.45
C ASN A 280 19.28 -25.78 9.76
N HIS A 281 18.32 -26.72 9.71
CA HIS A 281 17.48 -27.08 10.85
C HIS A 281 18.28 -27.62 12.05
N PHE A 282 19.35 -28.38 11.81
CA PHE A 282 20.17 -28.95 12.88
C PHE A 282 20.84 -27.82 13.66
N ARG A 283 21.51 -26.88 12.99
CA ARG A 283 22.13 -25.72 13.66
C ARG A 283 21.09 -24.91 14.43
N LEU A 284 19.94 -24.62 13.80
CA LEU A 284 18.85 -23.90 14.48
C LEU A 284 18.40 -24.62 15.76
N SER A 285 18.26 -25.94 15.69
CA SER A 285 17.78 -26.74 16.82
C SER A 285 18.81 -26.84 17.95
N MET A 286 20.09 -26.87 17.63
CA MET A 286 21.20 -26.98 18.59
C MET A 286 21.68 -25.63 19.14
N THR A 287 21.23 -24.50 18.56
CA THR A 287 21.62 -23.19 19.03
C THR A 287 20.81 -22.78 20.25
N ASP A 288 21.50 -22.57 21.38
CA ASP A 288 20.90 -22.08 22.61
C ASP A 288 20.35 -20.64 22.45
N GLU A 289 19.36 -20.31 23.26
CA GLU A 289 18.74 -18.99 23.26
C GLU A 289 19.75 -17.87 23.54
N GLN A 290 20.74 -18.13 24.40
CA GLN A 290 21.81 -17.15 24.69
C GLN A 290 22.67 -16.79 23.48
N VAL A 291 22.78 -17.69 22.51
CA VAL A 291 23.48 -17.46 21.23
C VAL A 291 22.52 -16.96 20.15
N LEU A 292 21.28 -17.46 20.17
CA LEU A 292 20.28 -17.12 19.16
C LEU A 292 19.86 -15.65 19.23
N LEU A 293 19.62 -15.13 20.43
CA LEU A 293 19.21 -13.74 20.64
C LEU A 293 20.22 -12.73 20.05
N PRO A 294 21.52 -12.76 20.41
CA PRO A 294 22.49 -11.86 19.78
C PRO A 294 22.67 -12.11 18.29
N THR A 295 22.57 -13.36 17.82
CA THR A 295 22.65 -13.67 16.39
C THR A 295 21.55 -12.95 15.58
N VAL A 296 20.33 -12.93 16.10
CA VAL A 296 19.21 -12.22 15.47
C VAL A 296 19.41 -10.71 15.57
N ALA A 297 19.75 -10.18 16.75
CA ALA A 297 19.97 -8.75 16.95
C ALA A 297 21.08 -8.18 16.04
N ASP A 298 22.22 -8.87 15.96
CA ASP A 298 23.32 -8.50 15.06
C ASP A 298 22.91 -8.54 13.59
N SER A 299 22.10 -9.51 13.19
CA SER A 299 21.62 -9.65 11.82
C SER A 299 20.64 -8.53 11.47
N VAL A 300 19.75 -8.15 12.38
CA VAL A 300 18.84 -7.02 12.22
C VAL A 300 19.62 -5.70 12.16
N ALA A 301 20.61 -5.49 13.02
CA ALA A 301 21.46 -4.32 12.98
C ALA A 301 22.24 -4.20 11.67
N ALA A 302 22.82 -5.32 11.20
CA ALA A 302 23.53 -5.37 9.92
C ALA A 302 22.59 -5.14 8.71
N ALA A 303 21.34 -5.59 8.80
CA ALA A 303 20.33 -5.30 7.77
C ALA A 303 20.04 -3.80 7.65
N VAL A 304 19.92 -3.10 8.78
CA VAL A 304 19.74 -1.63 8.78
C VAL A 304 20.91 -0.94 8.09
N VAL A 305 22.14 -1.28 8.47
CA VAL A 305 23.36 -0.72 7.83
C VAL A 305 23.36 -0.98 6.31
N SER A 306 22.96 -2.18 5.89
CA SER A 306 22.91 -2.57 4.47
C SER A 306 21.83 -1.81 3.70
N VAL A 307 20.61 -1.71 4.24
CA VAL A 307 19.47 -1.09 3.56
C VAL A 307 19.67 0.43 3.43
N PHE A 308 20.16 1.08 4.48
CA PHE A 308 20.45 2.52 4.47
C PHE A 308 21.86 2.86 3.99
N ARG A 309 22.61 1.90 3.44
CA ARG A 309 23.98 2.09 2.90
C ARG A 309 24.93 2.79 3.87
N GLY A 310 24.82 2.47 5.16
CA GLY A 310 25.63 3.07 6.22
C GLY A 310 25.24 4.51 6.61
N TYR A 311 24.26 5.11 5.94
CA TYR A 311 23.71 6.41 6.32
C TYR A 311 22.34 6.24 6.97
N GLU A 312 22.29 6.48 8.27
CA GLU A 312 21.04 6.44 9.05
C GLU A 312 20.59 7.87 9.33
N PRO A 313 19.49 8.31 8.69
CA PRO A 313 18.96 9.65 8.95
C PRO A 313 18.60 9.82 10.41
N VAL A 314 19.05 10.91 11.03
CA VAL A 314 18.84 11.17 12.48
C VAL A 314 17.35 11.18 12.81
N GLU A 315 16.54 11.70 11.91
CA GLU A 315 15.09 11.83 12.01
C GLU A 315 14.39 10.46 12.02
N LEU A 316 14.96 9.47 11.32
CA LEU A 316 14.41 8.11 11.24
C LEU A 316 14.89 7.19 12.38
N ARG A 317 15.88 7.57 13.17
CA ARG A 317 16.41 6.71 14.24
C ARG A 317 15.36 6.13 15.17
N PRO A 318 14.39 6.89 15.70
CA PRO A 318 13.37 6.31 16.56
C PRO A 318 12.48 5.29 15.84
N ALA A 319 12.18 5.51 14.55
CA ALA A 319 11.42 4.57 13.74
C ALA A 319 12.23 3.29 13.46
N ILE A 320 13.51 3.44 13.15
CA ILE A 320 14.46 2.34 12.93
C ILE A 320 14.63 1.50 14.19
N GLU A 321 14.81 2.10 15.36
CA GLU A 321 14.95 1.36 16.63
C GLU A 321 13.68 0.59 17.01
N ARG A 322 12.48 1.16 16.75
CA ARG A 322 11.23 0.43 16.91
C ARG A 322 11.13 -0.74 15.94
N GLU A 323 11.55 -0.54 14.71
CA GLU A 323 11.51 -1.57 13.68
C GLU A 323 12.51 -2.69 13.96
N LYS A 324 13.73 -2.38 14.43
CA LYS A 324 14.70 -3.38 14.90
C LYS A 324 14.07 -4.28 15.96
N TYR A 325 13.53 -3.70 17.02
CA TYR A 325 12.87 -4.46 18.08
C TYR A 325 11.72 -5.32 17.54
N ARG A 326 10.90 -4.76 16.65
CA ARG A 326 9.79 -5.49 16.02
C ARG A 326 10.30 -6.70 15.22
N LEU A 327 11.33 -6.50 14.41
CA LEU A 327 11.93 -7.54 13.58
C LEU A 327 12.55 -8.63 14.41
N GLU A 328 13.31 -8.31 15.45
CA GLU A 328 13.89 -9.26 16.39
C GLU A 328 12.80 -10.18 16.96
N GLN A 329 11.72 -9.60 17.49
CA GLN A 329 10.62 -10.37 18.05
C GLN A 329 9.92 -11.27 17.01
N LEU A 330 9.73 -10.79 15.79
CA LEU A 330 9.09 -11.56 14.72
C LEU A 330 9.99 -12.69 14.22
N ILE A 331 11.28 -12.42 14.04
CA ILE A 331 12.26 -13.43 13.59
C ILE A 331 12.40 -14.53 14.64
N LEU A 332 12.49 -14.21 15.92
CA LEU A 332 12.53 -15.21 16.99
C LEU A 332 11.28 -16.11 17.00
N LYS A 333 10.10 -15.53 16.76
CA LYS A 333 8.86 -16.31 16.62
C LYS A 333 8.88 -17.21 15.39
N LEU A 334 9.39 -16.72 14.27
CA LEU A 334 9.58 -17.55 13.08
C LEU A 334 10.51 -18.71 13.37
N LEU A 335 11.67 -18.46 13.97
CA LEU A 335 12.65 -19.50 14.30
C LEU A 335 12.07 -20.56 15.26
N ALA A 336 11.20 -20.17 16.19
CA ALA A 336 10.48 -21.09 17.06
C ALA A 336 9.49 -21.99 16.28
N VAL A 337 8.89 -21.49 15.19
CA VAL A 337 8.05 -22.29 14.29
C VAL A 337 8.91 -23.19 13.40
N GLU A 338 10.01 -22.66 12.87
CA GLU A 338 10.96 -23.38 12.01
C GLU A 338 11.61 -24.57 12.74
N ARG A 339 11.88 -24.48 14.05
CA ARG A 339 12.36 -25.60 14.86
C ARG A 339 11.42 -26.81 14.89
N LYS A 340 10.13 -26.61 14.57
CA LYS A 340 9.11 -27.68 14.55
C LYS A 340 8.93 -28.30 13.17
N ARG A 341 9.63 -27.80 12.17
CA ARG A 341 9.59 -28.36 10.81
C ARG A 341 10.35 -29.70 10.72
N ALA A 342 10.05 -30.45 9.65
CA ALA A 342 10.96 -31.48 9.16
C ALA A 342 12.34 -30.87 8.88
N ALA A 343 13.39 -31.70 9.01
CA ALA A 343 14.76 -31.25 8.79
C ALA A 343 14.95 -30.68 7.38
N PHE A 344 15.67 -29.58 7.30
CA PHE A 344 15.96 -28.87 6.06
C PHE A 344 17.36 -28.26 6.08
N THR A 345 17.89 -27.99 4.90
CA THR A 345 19.08 -27.17 4.71
C THR A 345 18.72 -26.02 3.77
N VAL A 346 19.10 -24.81 4.15
CA VAL A 346 18.92 -23.61 3.31
C VAL A 346 19.92 -23.69 2.17
N GLU A 347 19.43 -23.88 0.96
CA GLU A 347 20.29 -24.05 -0.21
C GLU A 347 20.57 -22.73 -0.92
N MET A 348 19.56 -21.87 -0.98
CA MET A 348 19.67 -20.56 -1.63
C MET A 348 18.89 -19.50 -0.87
N LEU A 349 19.47 -18.30 -0.84
CA LEU A 349 18.88 -17.09 -0.30
C LEU A 349 18.97 -15.99 -1.37
N GLU A 350 17.87 -15.23 -1.51
CA GLU A 350 17.79 -14.06 -2.40
C GLU A 350 18.29 -14.37 -3.84
N ALA A 351 17.95 -15.58 -4.30
CA ALA A 351 18.45 -16.13 -5.55
C ALA A 351 17.80 -15.46 -6.76
N ARG A 352 18.60 -14.80 -7.59
CA ARG A 352 18.13 -14.24 -8.86
C ARG A 352 18.09 -15.33 -9.93
N ARG A 353 17.01 -15.32 -10.69
CA ARG A 353 16.79 -16.22 -11.82
C ARG A 353 16.21 -15.46 -13.00
N GLU A 354 16.64 -15.80 -14.17
CA GLU A 354 15.96 -15.46 -15.42
C GLU A 354 15.07 -16.63 -15.81
N VAL A 355 13.81 -16.36 -16.08
CA VAL A 355 12.83 -17.36 -16.44
C VAL A 355 12.06 -16.93 -17.67
N GLU A 356 11.96 -17.84 -18.63
CA GLU A 356 11.12 -17.65 -19.80
C GLU A 356 9.69 -18.08 -19.50
N ILE A 357 8.72 -17.16 -19.66
CA ILE A 357 7.30 -17.43 -19.49
C ILE A 357 6.56 -16.92 -20.74
N ALA A 358 5.92 -17.80 -21.48
CA ALA A 358 5.18 -17.48 -22.70
C ALA A 358 6.01 -16.72 -23.78
N GLY A 359 7.32 -16.93 -23.83
CA GLY A 359 8.23 -16.26 -24.78
C GLY A 359 8.77 -14.91 -24.30
N GLY A 360 8.41 -14.46 -23.10
CA GLY A 360 9.02 -13.29 -22.46
C GLY A 360 10.04 -13.69 -21.39
N GLN A 361 11.15 -12.96 -21.31
CA GLN A 361 12.17 -13.16 -20.28
C GLN A 361 11.84 -12.31 -19.05
N PHE A 362 11.67 -12.95 -17.89
CA PHE A 362 11.37 -12.31 -16.61
C PHE A 362 12.52 -12.55 -15.63
N GLU A 363 12.91 -11.53 -14.88
CA GLU A 363 13.81 -11.68 -13.76
C GLU A 363 12.99 -11.91 -12.49
N VAL A 364 13.29 -12.99 -11.77
CA VAL A 364 12.68 -13.30 -10.47
C VAL A 364 13.75 -13.36 -9.39
N ARG A 365 13.37 -13.01 -8.18
CA ARG A 365 14.22 -13.11 -7.00
C ARG A 365 13.51 -13.94 -5.96
N ILE A 366 14.04 -15.14 -5.73
CA ILE A 366 13.48 -16.12 -4.82
C ILE A 366 14.09 -15.89 -3.44
N ASP A 367 13.26 -15.63 -2.44
CA ASP A 367 13.75 -15.26 -1.11
C ASP A 367 14.54 -16.41 -0.44
N ARG A 368 13.99 -17.63 -0.52
CA ARG A 368 14.62 -18.81 0.07
C ARG A 368 14.21 -20.11 -0.60
N ILE A 369 15.18 -20.97 -0.82
CA ILE A 369 14.98 -22.37 -1.25
C ILE A 369 15.64 -23.28 -0.23
N ASP A 370 14.85 -24.20 0.34
CA ASP A 370 15.34 -25.25 1.24
C ASP A 370 15.39 -26.59 0.52
N SER A 371 16.46 -27.35 0.72
CA SER A 371 16.41 -28.79 0.49
C SER A 371 15.81 -29.50 1.70
N ILE A 372 14.92 -30.46 1.46
CA ILE A 372 14.15 -31.17 2.49
C ILE A 372 14.77 -32.54 2.71
N GLU A 373 14.87 -32.99 3.97
CA GLU A 373 15.29 -34.34 4.29
C GLU A 373 14.34 -35.37 3.65
N GLY A 374 14.88 -36.34 2.96
CA GLY A 374 14.10 -37.32 2.17
C GLY A 374 13.99 -36.96 0.68
N GLY A 375 14.49 -35.81 0.26
CA GLY A 375 14.58 -35.34 -1.12
C GLY A 375 13.47 -34.37 -1.49
N GLY A 376 13.81 -33.43 -2.34
CA GLY A 376 12.92 -32.35 -2.81
C GLY A 376 13.26 -30.99 -2.22
N TYR A 377 12.51 -30.00 -2.67
CA TYR A 377 12.75 -28.60 -2.34
C TYR A 377 11.49 -27.88 -1.87
N ALA A 378 11.67 -26.92 -0.96
CA ALA A 378 10.64 -25.96 -0.58
C ALA A 378 11.05 -24.56 -1.04
N ILE A 379 10.15 -23.87 -1.72
CA ILE A 379 10.30 -22.46 -2.09
C ILE A 379 9.48 -21.62 -1.12
N LEU A 380 10.15 -20.68 -0.46
CA LEU A 380 9.55 -19.83 0.57
C LEU A 380 9.69 -18.36 0.17
N ASP A 381 8.62 -17.60 0.35
CA ASP A 381 8.56 -16.17 0.09
C ASP A 381 8.10 -15.43 1.35
N TYR A 382 8.85 -14.43 1.81
CA TYR A 382 8.58 -13.71 3.04
C TYR A 382 7.65 -12.53 2.82
N LYS A 383 6.63 -12.40 3.66
CA LYS A 383 5.66 -11.31 3.61
C LYS A 383 5.59 -10.58 4.95
N SER A 384 5.75 -9.26 4.92
CA SER A 384 5.61 -8.41 6.10
C SER A 384 4.15 -8.11 6.48
N GLY A 385 3.19 -8.48 5.62
CA GLY A 385 1.76 -8.31 5.81
C GLY A 385 1.03 -9.54 6.31
N GLU A 386 -0.27 -9.40 6.58
CA GLU A 386 -1.10 -10.54 6.96
C GLU A 386 -1.16 -11.61 5.86
N PRO A 387 -1.27 -12.90 6.25
CA PRO A 387 -1.39 -13.99 5.30
C PRO A 387 -2.66 -13.81 4.49
N ARG A 388 -2.51 -13.61 3.20
CA ARG A 388 -3.62 -13.62 2.26
C ARG A 388 -3.96 -15.07 1.91
N SER A 389 -5.23 -15.34 1.61
CA SER A 389 -5.63 -16.63 1.04
C SER A 389 -4.83 -16.89 -0.24
N LEU A 390 -4.48 -18.15 -0.50
CA LEU A 390 -3.80 -18.54 -1.73
C LEU A 390 -4.72 -18.26 -2.92
N ARG A 391 -4.37 -17.24 -3.69
CA ARG A 391 -5.20 -16.75 -4.81
C ARG A 391 -4.81 -17.39 -6.17
N TRP A 392 -4.14 -18.53 -6.14
CA TRP A 392 -3.74 -19.31 -7.32
C TRP A 392 -4.27 -20.75 -7.31
N LEU A 393 -5.20 -21.05 -6.38
CA LEU A 393 -5.80 -22.39 -6.26
C LEU A 393 -7.08 -22.59 -7.09
N GLY A 394 -7.64 -21.53 -7.63
CA GLY A 394 -8.82 -21.57 -8.48
C GLY A 394 -8.48 -21.63 -9.98
N GLU A 395 -9.48 -21.39 -10.80
CA GLU A 395 -9.31 -21.27 -12.26
C GLU A 395 -8.52 -19.99 -12.62
N GLU A 396 -8.58 -18.95 -11.78
CA GLU A 396 -7.89 -17.69 -11.96
C GLU A 396 -6.67 -17.58 -11.04
N ILE A 397 -5.51 -17.29 -11.62
CA ILE A 397 -4.30 -16.97 -10.89
C ILE A 397 -4.32 -15.48 -10.52
N ARG A 398 -4.27 -15.15 -9.23
CA ARG A 398 -4.25 -13.77 -8.71
C ARG A 398 -2.96 -13.38 -7.99
N ASP A 399 -2.11 -14.36 -7.64
CA ASP A 399 -0.79 -14.14 -7.05
C ASP A 399 0.21 -15.06 -7.76
N PRO A 400 0.81 -14.60 -8.87
CA PRO A 400 1.67 -15.43 -9.71
C PRO A 400 3.10 -15.59 -9.17
N GLN A 401 3.49 -14.93 -8.07
CA GLN A 401 4.88 -14.85 -7.62
C GLN A 401 5.50 -16.22 -7.33
N LEU A 402 4.86 -17.03 -6.48
CA LEU A 402 5.35 -18.38 -6.18
C LEU A 402 5.34 -19.30 -7.41
N LEU A 403 4.41 -19.07 -8.35
CA LEU A 403 4.34 -19.86 -9.58
C LEU A 403 5.47 -19.48 -10.55
N ALA A 404 5.86 -18.21 -10.60
CA ALA A 404 7.03 -17.76 -11.35
C ALA A 404 8.33 -18.36 -10.75
N TYR A 405 8.40 -18.49 -9.43
CA TYR A 405 9.52 -19.17 -8.76
C TYR A 405 9.53 -20.67 -9.07
N LEU A 406 8.38 -21.32 -9.04
CA LEU A 406 8.25 -22.73 -9.45
C LEU A 406 8.69 -22.92 -10.90
N MET A 407 8.31 -22.02 -11.81
CA MET A 407 8.72 -22.06 -13.21
C MET A 407 10.24 -21.91 -13.35
N ALA A 408 10.85 -21.01 -12.58
CA ALA A 408 12.30 -20.78 -12.58
C ALA A 408 13.11 -21.99 -12.09
N GLU A 409 12.53 -22.79 -11.18
CA GLU A 409 13.13 -24.00 -10.59
C GLU A 409 12.54 -25.30 -11.16
N ARG A 410 11.97 -25.27 -12.39
CA ARG A 410 11.26 -26.40 -13.03
C ARG A 410 12.11 -27.67 -13.17
N GLY A 411 13.43 -27.56 -13.17
CA GLY A 411 14.35 -28.69 -13.18
C GLY A 411 14.53 -29.40 -11.85
N ARG A 412 13.94 -28.87 -10.76
CA ARG A 412 14.06 -29.39 -9.41
C ARG A 412 12.77 -30.07 -8.96
N ASN A 413 12.90 -31.04 -8.07
CA ASN A 413 11.75 -31.69 -7.43
C ASN A 413 11.18 -30.77 -6.33
N VAL A 414 10.42 -29.73 -6.70
CA VAL A 414 9.80 -28.82 -5.74
C VAL A 414 8.56 -29.49 -5.14
N GLN A 415 8.55 -29.65 -3.83
CA GLN A 415 7.49 -30.32 -3.07
C GLN A 415 6.67 -29.37 -2.18
N ALA A 416 7.13 -28.13 -2.03
CA ALA A 416 6.43 -27.13 -1.21
C ALA A 416 6.61 -25.74 -1.76
N LEU A 417 5.51 -24.98 -1.75
CA LEU A 417 5.45 -23.55 -2.11
C LEU A 417 4.71 -22.82 -1.01
N ALA A 418 5.31 -21.84 -0.35
CA ALA A 418 4.63 -21.10 0.70
C ALA A 418 5.05 -19.65 0.83
N ASN A 419 4.07 -18.81 1.15
CA ASN A 419 4.29 -17.51 1.77
C ASN A 419 4.51 -17.68 3.27
N VAL A 420 5.52 -17.03 3.80
CA VAL A 420 5.82 -16.96 5.22
C VAL A 420 5.49 -15.57 5.72
N SER A 421 4.31 -15.39 6.28
CA SER A 421 3.83 -14.09 6.75
C SER A 421 4.33 -13.81 8.16
N LEU A 422 4.98 -12.65 8.33
CA LEU A 422 5.45 -12.14 9.62
C LEU A 422 4.68 -10.86 9.97
N ALA A 423 3.51 -11.02 10.53
CA ALA A 423 2.62 -9.91 10.86
C ALA A 423 1.93 -10.12 12.21
N ASN A 424 1.47 -9.05 12.83
CA ASN A 424 0.70 -9.08 14.09
C ASN A 424 1.33 -9.93 15.20
N GLY A 425 2.66 -9.92 15.27
CA GLY A 425 3.40 -10.68 16.26
C GLY A 425 3.35 -12.19 16.07
N ARG A 426 3.04 -12.68 14.87
CA ARG A 426 2.97 -14.11 14.53
C ARG A 426 3.77 -14.41 13.27
N ALA A 427 4.25 -15.65 13.18
CA ALA A 427 4.79 -16.21 11.95
C ALA A 427 3.85 -17.33 11.49
N LYS A 428 3.42 -17.29 10.22
CA LYS A 428 2.49 -18.27 9.68
C LYS A 428 2.89 -18.66 8.26
N PHE A 429 2.89 -19.97 8.01
CA PHE A 429 3.06 -20.54 6.67
C PHE A 429 1.70 -20.66 5.99
N THR A 430 1.61 -20.19 4.76
CA THR A 430 0.42 -20.32 3.93
C THR A 430 0.86 -20.76 2.54
N GLY A 431 0.52 -21.97 2.16
CA GLY A 431 1.08 -22.55 0.94
C GLY A 431 0.41 -23.84 0.52
N LYS A 432 1.10 -24.55 -0.35
CA LYS A 432 0.78 -25.90 -0.80
C LYS A 432 1.99 -26.80 -0.68
N VAL A 433 1.73 -28.03 -0.33
CA VAL A 433 2.73 -29.08 -0.17
C VAL A 433 2.28 -30.34 -0.87
N SER A 434 3.22 -31.10 -1.39
CA SER A 434 2.94 -32.40 -2.00
C SER A 434 2.33 -33.39 -1.00
N HIS A 435 2.80 -33.36 0.26
CA HIS A 435 2.26 -34.18 1.34
C HIS A 435 2.39 -33.48 2.72
N LYS A 436 1.62 -33.97 3.68
CA LYS A 436 1.59 -33.46 5.05
C LYS A 436 2.95 -33.62 5.74
N GLY A 437 3.35 -32.62 6.51
CA GLY A 437 4.54 -32.63 7.35
C GLY A 437 5.73 -31.86 6.81
N LEU A 438 5.69 -31.38 5.57
CA LEU A 438 6.79 -30.60 4.98
C LEU A 438 6.88 -29.18 5.55
N LEU A 439 5.75 -28.53 5.76
CA LEU A 439 5.68 -27.18 6.32
C LEU A 439 4.68 -27.11 7.47
N PRO A 440 4.93 -26.24 8.47
CA PRO A 440 4.01 -26.02 9.59
C PRO A 440 2.68 -25.47 9.09
N ASP A 441 1.60 -25.92 9.70
CA ASP A 441 0.23 -25.44 9.46
C ASP A 441 -0.28 -25.56 8.00
N VAL A 442 0.51 -26.14 7.10
CA VAL A 442 0.11 -26.39 5.71
C VAL A 442 -0.41 -27.82 5.57
N THR A 443 -1.63 -27.94 5.07
CA THR A 443 -2.30 -29.24 4.89
C THR A 443 -1.95 -29.86 3.54
N GLY A 444 -1.76 -31.18 3.52
CA GLY A 444 -1.51 -31.97 2.32
C GLY A 444 -1.98 -33.42 2.51
N PRO A 445 -1.93 -34.25 1.47
CA PRO A 445 -2.19 -35.69 1.58
C PRO A 445 -1.36 -36.35 2.68
N ASN A 446 -1.95 -37.29 3.40
CA ASN A 446 -1.23 -38.01 4.45
C ASN A 446 -0.43 -39.17 3.81
N PRO A 447 0.92 -39.17 3.85
CA PRO A 447 1.75 -40.17 3.19
C PRO A 447 1.58 -41.58 3.78
N ASN A 448 0.98 -41.70 4.99
CA ASN A 448 0.65 -42.99 5.58
C ASN A 448 -0.69 -43.57 5.09
N LYS A 449 -1.48 -42.79 4.33
CA LYS A 449 -2.82 -43.19 3.83
C LYS A 449 -2.92 -43.19 2.30
N VAL A 450 -2.04 -42.49 1.61
CA VAL A 450 -2.03 -42.35 0.15
C VAL A 450 -0.67 -42.85 -0.34
N PRO A 451 -0.63 -43.71 -1.37
CA PRO A 451 0.63 -44.21 -1.94
C PRO A 451 1.50 -43.05 -2.48
N PRO A 452 2.84 -43.14 -2.34
CA PRO A 452 3.75 -42.08 -2.80
C PRO A 452 3.59 -41.74 -4.30
N GLU A 453 3.30 -42.74 -5.11
CA GLU A 453 3.10 -42.58 -6.58
C GLU A 453 1.86 -41.73 -6.88
N GLU A 454 0.75 -41.96 -6.14
CA GLU A 454 -0.47 -41.16 -6.28
C GLU A 454 -0.27 -39.72 -5.81
N ILE A 455 0.49 -39.53 -4.71
CA ILE A 455 0.87 -38.20 -4.22
C ILE A 455 1.69 -37.46 -5.28
N ALA A 456 2.71 -38.12 -5.83
CA ALA A 456 3.56 -37.53 -6.86
C ALA A 456 2.78 -37.17 -8.13
N ALA A 457 1.95 -38.06 -8.62
CA ALA A 457 1.11 -37.83 -9.80
C ALA A 457 0.10 -36.67 -9.58
N ALA A 458 -0.54 -36.63 -8.41
CA ALA A 458 -1.47 -35.54 -8.07
C ALA A 458 -0.73 -34.19 -7.96
N TRP A 459 0.44 -34.16 -7.38
CA TRP A 459 1.27 -32.97 -7.26
C TRP A 459 1.75 -32.45 -8.62
N GLU A 460 2.21 -33.34 -9.48
CA GLU A 460 2.63 -33.01 -10.84
C GLU A 460 1.44 -32.44 -11.67
N ALA A 461 0.28 -33.07 -11.58
CA ALA A 461 -0.92 -32.59 -12.26
C ALA A 461 -1.38 -31.21 -11.73
N GLU A 462 -1.29 -30.97 -10.43
CA GLU A 462 -1.66 -29.70 -9.80
C GLU A 462 -0.68 -28.59 -10.17
N THR A 463 0.62 -28.83 -10.05
CA THR A 463 1.67 -27.87 -10.44
C THR A 463 1.66 -27.59 -11.95
N GLY A 464 1.38 -28.61 -12.77
CA GLY A 464 1.21 -28.45 -14.21
C GLY A 464 0.07 -27.49 -14.59
N ARG A 465 -1.07 -27.57 -13.90
CA ARG A 465 -2.20 -26.65 -14.10
C ARG A 465 -1.82 -25.21 -13.70
N TRP A 466 -1.14 -25.02 -12.59
CA TRP A 466 -0.69 -23.68 -12.16
C TRP A 466 0.29 -23.06 -13.15
N LEU A 467 1.27 -23.83 -13.62
CA LEU A 467 2.24 -23.35 -14.60
C LEU A 467 1.58 -23.03 -15.94
N HIS A 468 0.58 -23.82 -16.36
CA HIS A 468 -0.21 -23.50 -17.55
C HIS A 468 -0.96 -22.18 -17.39
N GLY A 469 -1.65 -21.97 -16.26
CA GLY A 469 -2.32 -20.71 -15.97
C GLY A 469 -1.37 -19.51 -15.92
N LEU A 470 -0.16 -19.68 -15.35
CA LEU A 470 0.88 -18.65 -15.38
C LEU A 470 1.30 -18.30 -16.82
N GLN A 471 1.44 -19.29 -17.69
CA GLN A 471 1.75 -19.07 -19.10
C GLN A 471 0.64 -18.30 -19.82
N MET A 472 -0.62 -18.66 -19.58
CA MET A 472 -1.76 -17.93 -20.16
C MET A 472 -1.81 -16.47 -19.69
N LEU A 473 -1.58 -16.24 -18.40
CA LEU A 473 -1.52 -14.89 -17.82
C LEU A 473 -0.39 -14.06 -18.46
N ALA A 474 0.80 -14.65 -18.56
CA ALA A 474 1.94 -13.99 -19.18
C ALA A 474 1.72 -13.73 -20.68
N ALA A 475 1.14 -14.68 -21.41
CA ALA A 475 0.79 -14.52 -22.82
C ALA A 475 -0.19 -13.35 -23.02
N ALA A 476 -1.21 -13.21 -22.18
CA ALA A 476 -2.14 -12.09 -22.21
C ALA A 476 -1.42 -10.75 -21.99
N TYR A 477 -0.56 -10.64 -20.96
CA TYR A 477 0.23 -9.44 -20.72
C TYR A 477 1.14 -9.09 -21.91
N LEU A 478 1.90 -10.08 -22.42
CA LEU A 478 2.82 -9.89 -23.55
C LEU A 478 2.10 -9.50 -24.84
N ALA A 479 0.91 -10.05 -25.06
CA ALA A 479 0.06 -9.67 -26.18
C ALA A 479 -0.51 -8.25 -26.07
N GLY A 480 -0.46 -7.62 -24.89
CA GLY A 480 -1.00 -6.29 -24.63
C GLY A 480 -2.48 -6.32 -24.24
N SER A 481 -3.02 -7.44 -23.80
CA SER A 481 -4.40 -7.53 -23.31
C SER A 481 -4.59 -6.65 -22.07
N ALA A 482 -5.50 -5.70 -22.16
CA ALA A 482 -5.71 -4.66 -21.15
C ALA A 482 -7.20 -4.47 -20.77
N PRO A 483 -7.98 -5.54 -20.56
CA PRO A 483 -9.40 -5.42 -20.23
C PRO A 483 -9.58 -4.75 -18.86
N VAL A 484 -10.65 -3.96 -18.73
CA VAL A 484 -11.09 -3.40 -17.46
C VAL A 484 -11.91 -4.45 -16.70
N GLN A 485 -11.26 -5.51 -16.29
CA GLN A 485 -11.85 -6.64 -15.56
C GLN A 485 -11.13 -6.85 -14.22
N PRO A 486 -11.40 -5.99 -13.21
CA PRO A 486 -10.74 -6.10 -11.93
C PRO A 486 -11.20 -7.33 -11.17
N ALA A 487 -10.24 -8.01 -10.55
CA ALA A 487 -10.54 -9.01 -9.53
C ALA A 487 -11.26 -8.38 -8.34
N ALA A 488 -11.98 -9.18 -7.56
CA ALA A 488 -12.69 -8.70 -6.38
C ALA A 488 -11.78 -7.87 -5.46
N ASP A 489 -12.29 -6.77 -4.93
CA ASP A 489 -11.64 -5.84 -4.01
C ASP A 489 -10.45 -5.01 -4.56
N VAL A 490 -10.01 -5.23 -5.80
CA VAL A 490 -8.88 -4.49 -6.39
C VAL A 490 -9.19 -3.00 -6.56
N CYS A 491 -10.42 -2.67 -6.94
CA CYS A 491 -10.81 -1.28 -7.20
C CYS A 491 -10.80 -0.39 -5.95
N ARG A 492 -10.97 -0.94 -4.74
CA ARG A 492 -11.01 -0.16 -3.50
C ARG A 492 -9.73 0.66 -3.26
N ASN A 493 -8.58 0.14 -3.70
CA ASN A 493 -7.29 0.77 -3.52
C ASN A 493 -6.59 1.10 -4.86
N CYS A 494 -7.36 1.15 -5.95
CA CYS A 494 -6.82 1.43 -7.26
C CYS A 494 -6.81 2.94 -7.52
N HIS A 495 -5.64 3.48 -7.82
CA HIS A 495 -5.47 4.90 -8.15
C HIS A 495 -5.85 5.25 -9.60
N LEU A 496 -6.18 4.24 -10.43
CA LEU A 496 -6.52 4.42 -11.85
C LEU A 496 -8.02 4.50 -12.12
N THR A 497 -8.86 4.61 -11.09
CA THR A 497 -10.33 4.59 -11.23
C THR A 497 -10.86 5.68 -12.15
N THR A 498 -10.27 6.87 -12.12
CA THR A 498 -10.61 7.99 -13.01
C THR A 498 -10.14 7.78 -14.44
N LEU A 499 -9.11 6.97 -14.65
CA LEU A 499 -8.60 6.67 -15.99
C LEU A 499 -9.39 5.53 -16.65
N CYS A 500 -9.71 4.46 -15.90
CA CYS A 500 -10.47 3.32 -16.42
C CYS A 500 -11.99 3.59 -16.54
N ARG A 501 -12.52 4.57 -15.80
CA ARG A 501 -13.92 5.03 -15.85
C ARG A 501 -14.98 3.92 -15.70
N ARG A 502 -14.61 2.82 -15.02
CA ARG A 502 -15.47 1.63 -14.89
C ARG A 502 -16.85 1.95 -14.31
N VAL A 503 -16.91 2.87 -13.32
CA VAL A 503 -18.17 3.25 -12.66
C VAL A 503 -19.12 3.94 -13.64
N GLU A 504 -18.58 4.74 -14.55
CA GLU A 504 -19.37 5.42 -15.59
C GLU A 504 -19.87 4.43 -16.64
N LEU A 505 -19.06 3.43 -16.99
CA LEU A 505 -19.45 2.40 -17.96
C LEU A 505 -20.55 1.47 -17.41
N ALA A 506 -20.55 1.19 -16.09
CA ALA A 506 -21.58 0.37 -15.47
C ALA A 506 -22.98 1.05 -15.47
N GLY A 507 -23.03 2.40 -15.44
CA GLY A 507 -24.29 3.15 -15.50
C GLY A 507 -24.88 3.29 -16.90
N ILE A 508 -24.10 3.06 -17.97
CA ILE A 508 -24.59 3.15 -19.35
C ILE A 508 -25.37 1.89 -19.76
N GLY A 509 -25.09 0.74 -19.14
CA GLY A 509 -25.74 -0.54 -19.49
C GLY A 509 -27.13 -0.75 -18.90
N GLU A 510 -27.58 0.07 -17.95
CA GLU A 510 -28.91 -0.06 -17.33
C GLU A 510 -29.99 0.86 -17.95
N GLU A 511 -29.61 1.84 -18.78
CA GLU A 511 -30.57 2.73 -19.44
C GLU A 511 -30.99 2.29 -20.86
N ASP A 512 -30.30 1.31 -21.46
CA ASP A 512 -30.60 0.80 -22.83
C ASP A 512 -31.11 -0.67 -22.85
N ALA A 513 -31.45 -1.27 -21.68
CA ALA A 513 -32.09 -2.58 -21.56
C ALA A 513 -33.51 -2.41 -20.97
#